data_08a2f5f8feafafdf2bed497e498ebfaf
#
_entry.id   08a2f5f8feafafdf2bed497e498ebfaf
#
_cell.length_a   1.000
_cell.length_b   1.000
_cell.length_c   1.000
_cell.angle_alpha   90.00
_cell.angle_beta   90.00
_cell.angle_gamma   90.00
#
_symmetry.space_group_name_H-M   'P 1'
#
loop_
_entity.id
_entity.type
_entity.pdbx_description
1 polymer ?
#
loop_
_entity_poly.entity_id
_entity_poly.type
_entity_poly.pdbx_seq_one_letter_code
_entity_poly.pdbx_strand_id
1 'polypeptide(L)'
;MAGAIVAPVVPQIQRELGVSGTAAGLIITTHGGVIVLASPLVGALVDRVGPRRPFVGGLVVYGLGGGAGFVADGFGPLLASRIVLGVGTAAVYTAVTVLIYDLYEGQAMERALGYRSSANSLGAAVWPLVGGAAGVVAWNVPFGIYLVALPLGLVAAATVPETRSTPDGTSEAGGSAGSRASLSTRLAATLATFRDRPGLPLVYLLAFGANALLYVVVVFYPQFLPRVGVSSSLAISLYLAANGAAGGVAAVGYDRLVDRAARSTLVLVALVCWTVGFALAAVVETRAGAVVPVVLLGLGVGLVFPSTFAWVERFAPAEQTGQFSSYIASFGYTGQFLSPLLFGPLVPLVGVRGVFGAAAGVAGVGALGLGVWAWRRASAVADA
;
A
#
# COMPACT_ATOMS: atom_id res chain seq x y z
N MET A 1 -6.53 -0.22 1.54
CA MET A 1 -7.26 -1.30 2.24
C MET A 1 -8.10 -2.18 1.31
N ALA A 2 -8.38 -1.73 0.09
CA ALA A 2 -9.24 -2.43 -0.87
C ALA A 2 -8.87 -3.89 -1.18
N GLY A 3 -7.61 -4.31 -1.03
CA GLY A 3 -7.20 -5.71 -1.18
C GLY A 3 -7.23 -6.54 0.10
N ALA A 4 -7.14 -5.91 1.26
CA ALA A 4 -6.93 -6.59 2.53
C ALA A 4 -8.11 -7.48 2.95
N ILE A 5 -9.35 -7.05 2.65
CA ILE A 5 -10.58 -7.77 2.97
C ILE A 5 -10.71 -9.09 2.18
N VAL A 6 -10.12 -9.17 0.98
CA VAL A 6 -10.22 -10.33 0.09
C VAL A 6 -9.05 -11.30 0.32
N ALA A 7 -7.93 -10.85 0.88
CA ALA A 7 -6.74 -11.66 1.05
C ALA A 7 -6.96 -13.02 1.77
N PRO A 8 -7.78 -13.13 2.84
CA PRO A 8 -8.01 -14.42 3.52
C PRO A 8 -8.74 -15.46 2.69
N VAL A 9 -9.51 -15.04 1.68
CA VAL A 9 -10.30 -15.93 0.82
C VAL A 9 -9.59 -16.34 -0.48
N VAL A 10 -8.35 -15.89 -0.69
CA VAL A 10 -7.56 -16.22 -1.90
C VAL A 10 -7.49 -17.73 -2.17
N PRO A 11 -7.21 -18.61 -1.19
CA PRO A 11 -7.20 -20.05 -1.46
C PRO A 11 -8.55 -20.61 -1.88
N GLN A 12 -9.65 -19.99 -1.42
CA GLN A 12 -11.01 -20.38 -1.85
C GLN A 12 -11.27 -19.92 -3.28
N ILE A 13 -10.93 -18.66 -3.62
CA ILE A 13 -11.04 -18.13 -4.99
C ILE A 13 -10.26 -19.00 -5.97
N GLN A 14 -9.04 -19.42 -5.61
CA GLN A 14 -8.25 -20.31 -6.47
C GLN A 14 -8.95 -21.64 -6.77
N ARG A 15 -9.54 -22.25 -5.76
CA ARG A 15 -10.26 -23.53 -5.92
C ARG A 15 -11.56 -23.38 -6.72
N GLU A 16 -12.37 -22.37 -6.38
CA GLU A 16 -13.68 -22.15 -7.00
C GLU A 16 -13.59 -21.69 -8.46
N LEU A 17 -12.63 -20.80 -8.76
CA LEU A 17 -12.47 -20.27 -10.13
C LEU A 17 -11.41 -21.02 -10.95
N GLY A 18 -10.73 -22.01 -10.39
CA GLY A 18 -9.69 -22.79 -11.08
C GLY A 18 -8.51 -21.95 -11.55
N VAL A 19 -8.16 -20.85 -10.84
CA VAL A 19 -7.13 -19.89 -11.28
C VAL A 19 -5.79 -20.10 -10.58
N SER A 20 -4.72 -19.69 -11.25
CA SER A 20 -3.36 -19.74 -10.69
C SER A 20 -3.20 -18.80 -9.49
N GLY A 21 -2.15 -19.05 -8.67
CA GLY A 21 -1.79 -18.18 -7.56
C GLY A 21 -1.50 -16.74 -7.99
N THR A 22 -0.91 -16.56 -9.16
CA THR A 22 -0.65 -15.25 -9.79
C THR A 22 -1.97 -14.54 -10.11
N ALA A 23 -2.89 -15.22 -10.77
CA ALA A 23 -4.21 -14.67 -11.13
C ALA A 23 -5.01 -14.27 -9.89
N ALA A 24 -5.05 -15.12 -8.86
CA ALA A 24 -5.68 -14.79 -7.59
C ALA A 24 -5.01 -13.59 -6.90
N GLY A 25 -3.69 -13.46 -7.01
CA GLY A 25 -2.95 -12.29 -6.54
C GLY A 25 -3.35 -11.00 -7.25
N LEU A 26 -3.59 -11.05 -8.56
CA LEU A 26 -4.05 -9.89 -9.32
C LEU A 26 -5.42 -9.38 -8.85
N ILE A 27 -6.33 -10.25 -8.39
CA ILE A 27 -7.61 -9.82 -7.79
C ILE A 27 -7.37 -8.89 -6.59
N ILE A 28 -6.29 -9.11 -5.84
CA ILE A 28 -5.92 -8.26 -4.69
C ILE A 28 -5.21 -6.99 -5.14
N THR A 29 -4.34 -7.04 -6.16
CA THR A 29 -3.37 -5.98 -6.43
C THR A 29 -3.72 -5.07 -7.60
N THR A 30 -4.61 -5.49 -8.52
CA THR A 30 -4.99 -4.72 -9.72
C THR A 30 -5.46 -3.30 -9.39
N HIS A 31 -6.25 -3.12 -8.34
CA HIS A 31 -6.68 -1.78 -7.94
C HIS A 31 -5.50 -0.84 -7.65
N GLY A 32 -4.35 -1.36 -7.17
CA GLY A 32 -3.13 -0.56 -6.96
C GLY A 32 -2.57 0.00 -8.26
N GLY A 33 -2.46 -0.84 -9.31
CA GLY A 33 -2.04 -0.38 -10.64
C GLY A 33 -2.99 0.66 -11.23
N VAL A 34 -4.30 0.46 -11.05
CA VAL A 34 -5.31 1.42 -11.51
C VAL A 34 -5.22 2.74 -10.75
N ILE A 35 -4.93 2.73 -9.45
CA ILE A 35 -4.72 3.98 -8.68
C ILE A 35 -3.59 4.80 -9.29
N VAL A 36 -2.45 4.18 -9.63
CA VAL A 36 -1.31 4.89 -10.24
C VAL A 36 -1.71 5.57 -11.54
N LEU A 37 -2.47 4.89 -12.41
CA LEU A 37 -2.89 5.42 -13.70
C LEU A 37 -4.04 6.43 -13.59
N ALA A 38 -4.97 6.21 -12.67
CA ALA A 38 -6.17 7.05 -12.53
C ALA A 38 -5.92 8.32 -11.70
N SER A 39 -4.97 8.32 -10.75
CA SER A 39 -4.76 9.45 -9.84
C SER A 39 -4.48 10.79 -10.54
N PRO A 40 -3.67 10.88 -11.61
CA PRO A 40 -3.49 12.14 -12.33
C PRO A 40 -4.78 12.66 -12.98
N LEU A 41 -5.59 11.74 -13.54
CA LEU A 41 -6.87 12.09 -14.18
C LEU A 41 -7.90 12.56 -13.14
N VAL A 42 -7.94 11.87 -12.00
CA VAL A 42 -8.78 12.25 -10.86
C VAL A 42 -8.34 13.59 -10.28
N GLY A 43 -7.03 13.84 -10.15
CA GLY A 43 -6.51 15.14 -9.72
C GLY A 43 -7.01 16.26 -10.63
N ALA A 44 -6.87 16.11 -11.94
CA ALA A 44 -7.39 17.08 -12.92
C ALA A 44 -8.93 17.24 -12.85
N LEU A 45 -9.66 16.17 -12.51
CA LEU A 45 -11.11 16.25 -12.29
C LEU A 45 -11.42 17.05 -11.02
N VAL A 46 -10.73 16.78 -9.91
CA VAL A 46 -10.88 17.52 -8.64
C VAL A 46 -10.60 19.01 -8.85
N ASP A 47 -9.57 19.36 -9.63
CA ASP A 47 -9.23 20.75 -9.93
C ASP A 47 -10.32 21.47 -10.74
N ARG A 48 -11.08 20.74 -11.59
CA ARG A 48 -12.12 21.31 -12.43
C ARG A 48 -13.49 21.41 -11.75
N VAL A 49 -13.89 20.39 -10.98
CA VAL A 49 -15.26 20.28 -10.46
C VAL A 49 -15.35 20.35 -8.93
N GLY A 50 -14.22 20.64 -8.27
CA GLY A 50 -14.11 20.60 -6.81
C GLY A 50 -13.95 19.19 -6.25
N PRO A 51 -13.52 19.02 -4.99
CA PRO A 51 -13.21 17.71 -4.39
C PRO A 51 -14.45 16.92 -3.98
N ARG A 52 -15.56 17.56 -3.62
CA ARG A 52 -16.77 16.90 -3.12
C ARG A 52 -17.36 15.91 -4.13
N ARG A 53 -17.54 16.35 -5.39
CA ARG A 53 -18.15 15.51 -6.44
C ARG A 53 -17.32 14.26 -6.73
N PRO A 54 -15.99 14.34 -6.94
CA PRO A 54 -15.14 13.15 -7.07
C PRO A 54 -15.10 12.28 -5.81
N PHE A 55 -15.21 12.86 -4.61
CA PHE A 55 -15.28 12.10 -3.37
C PHE A 55 -16.55 11.25 -3.27
N VAL A 56 -17.73 11.87 -3.46
CA VAL A 56 -19.03 11.17 -3.42
C VAL A 56 -19.15 10.17 -4.56
N GLY A 57 -18.85 10.59 -5.80
CA GLY A 57 -18.85 9.70 -6.96
C GLY A 57 -17.86 8.55 -6.83
N GLY A 58 -16.69 8.84 -6.24
CA GLY A 58 -15.67 7.83 -5.91
C GLY A 58 -16.16 6.77 -4.94
N LEU A 59 -16.91 7.15 -3.89
CA LEU A 59 -17.52 6.20 -2.95
C LEU A 59 -18.55 5.30 -3.64
N VAL A 60 -19.35 5.85 -4.54
CA VAL A 60 -20.32 5.06 -5.33
C VAL A 60 -19.58 4.08 -6.24
N VAL A 61 -18.60 4.55 -7.01
CA VAL A 61 -17.80 3.70 -7.92
C VAL A 61 -17.03 2.63 -7.12
N TYR A 62 -16.49 2.99 -5.96
CA TYR A 62 -15.81 2.05 -5.05
C TYR A 62 -16.76 0.98 -4.53
N GLY A 63 -17.97 1.38 -4.08
CA GLY A 63 -18.98 0.46 -3.56
C GLY A 63 -19.49 -0.51 -4.65
N LEU A 64 -19.88 0.01 -5.80
CA LEU A 64 -20.37 -0.80 -6.91
C LEU A 64 -19.28 -1.68 -7.51
N GLY A 65 -18.10 -1.11 -7.78
CA GLY A 65 -16.96 -1.87 -8.31
C GLY A 65 -16.49 -2.94 -7.34
N GLY A 66 -16.40 -2.61 -6.03
CA GLY A 66 -16.08 -3.58 -4.99
C GLY A 66 -17.13 -4.66 -4.85
N GLY A 67 -18.40 -4.25 -4.75
CA GLY A 67 -19.56 -5.11 -4.57
C GLY A 67 -19.86 -6.02 -5.77
N ALA A 68 -19.54 -5.61 -6.99
CA ALA A 68 -19.72 -6.42 -8.19
C ALA A 68 -19.01 -7.79 -8.12
N GLY A 69 -17.93 -7.88 -7.33
CA GLY A 69 -17.28 -9.17 -7.08
C GLY A 69 -18.15 -10.18 -6.32
N PHE A 70 -19.23 -9.75 -5.65
CA PHE A 70 -20.17 -10.62 -4.97
C PHE A 70 -20.98 -11.50 -5.93
N VAL A 71 -21.26 -10.99 -7.13
CA VAL A 71 -22.05 -11.66 -8.18
C VAL A 71 -21.21 -12.08 -9.40
N ALA A 72 -19.88 -12.01 -9.28
CA ALA A 72 -18.99 -12.35 -10.39
C ALA A 72 -18.88 -13.88 -10.55
N ASP A 73 -19.22 -14.38 -11.74
CA ASP A 73 -19.24 -15.81 -12.05
C ASP A 73 -17.92 -16.35 -12.60
N GLY A 74 -16.84 -15.53 -12.60
CA GLY A 74 -15.55 -15.96 -13.12
C GLY A 74 -14.44 -14.92 -12.93
N PHE A 75 -13.23 -15.30 -13.34
CA PHE A 75 -12.03 -14.46 -13.16
C PHE A 75 -12.10 -13.13 -13.90
N GLY A 76 -12.57 -13.13 -15.16
CA GLY A 76 -12.65 -11.92 -15.98
C GLY A 76 -13.54 -10.83 -15.37
N PRO A 77 -14.84 -11.12 -15.10
CA PRO A 77 -15.73 -10.19 -14.41
C PRO A 77 -15.21 -9.74 -13.04
N LEU A 78 -14.62 -10.67 -12.27
CA LEU A 78 -14.03 -10.35 -10.98
C LEU A 78 -12.84 -9.39 -11.12
N LEU A 79 -11.95 -9.59 -12.08
CA LEU A 79 -10.83 -8.69 -12.36
C LEU A 79 -11.30 -7.32 -12.84
N ALA A 80 -12.32 -7.27 -13.73
CA ALA A 80 -12.94 -6.03 -14.17
C ALA A 80 -13.51 -5.23 -13.00
N SER A 81 -14.15 -5.90 -12.03
CA SER A 81 -14.63 -5.27 -10.80
C SER A 81 -13.50 -4.62 -10.00
N ARG A 82 -12.27 -5.20 -10.01
CA ARG A 82 -11.09 -4.62 -9.35
C ARG A 82 -10.56 -3.39 -10.06
N ILE A 83 -10.70 -3.31 -11.38
CA ILE A 83 -10.36 -2.10 -12.15
C ILE A 83 -11.31 -0.96 -11.78
N VAL A 84 -12.62 -1.21 -11.77
CA VAL A 84 -13.62 -0.20 -11.36
C VAL A 84 -13.40 0.24 -9.91
N LEU A 85 -13.15 -0.71 -8.99
CA LEU A 85 -12.80 -0.42 -7.60
C LEU A 85 -11.57 0.48 -7.51
N GLY A 86 -10.54 0.24 -8.35
CA GLY A 86 -9.31 1.03 -8.39
C GLY A 86 -9.57 2.50 -8.77
N VAL A 87 -10.44 2.75 -9.75
CA VAL A 87 -10.86 4.12 -10.12
C VAL A 87 -11.57 4.80 -8.95
N GLY A 88 -12.54 4.13 -8.33
CA GLY A 88 -13.22 4.65 -7.13
C GLY A 88 -12.25 4.93 -5.99
N THR A 89 -11.29 4.03 -5.76
CA THR A 89 -10.25 4.21 -4.73
C THR A 89 -9.39 5.44 -5.02
N ALA A 90 -8.93 5.63 -6.26
CA ALA A 90 -8.16 6.80 -6.67
C ALA A 90 -8.95 8.10 -6.41
N ALA A 91 -10.24 8.11 -6.76
CA ALA A 91 -11.12 9.26 -6.56
C ALA A 91 -11.28 9.61 -5.07
N VAL A 92 -11.57 8.62 -4.22
CA VAL A 92 -11.72 8.82 -2.77
C VAL A 92 -10.41 9.29 -2.14
N TYR A 93 -9.26 8.66 -2.46
CA TYR A 93 -7.97 9.01 -1.87
C TYR A 93 -7.49 10.41 -2.24
N THR A 94 -7.65 10.79 -3.51
CA THR A 94 -7.26 12.13 -3.99
C THR A 94 -8.17 13.19 -3.39
N ALA A 95 -9.48 13.00 -3.51
CA ALA A 95 -10.45 14.00 -3.08
C ALA A 95 -10.46 14.21 -1.57
N VAL A 96 -10.35 13.16 -0.74
CA VAL A 96 -10.32 13.30 0.73
C VAL A 96 -9.10 14.08 1.20
N THR A 97 -7.97 13.96 0.50
CA THR A 97 -6.77 14.72 0.84
C THR A 97 -6.98 16.21 0.59
N VAL A 98 -7.55 16.55 -0.56
CA VAL A 98 -7.87 17.94 -0.92
C VAL A 98 -8.91 18.52 0.03
N LEU A 99 -9.99 17.75 0.36
CA LEU A 99 -10.99 18.18 1.33
C LEU A 99 -10.40 18.49 2.70
N ILE A 100 -9.42 17.71 3.17
CA ILE A 100 -8.77 17.99 4.44
C ILE A 100 -8.01 19.31 4.39
N TYR A 101 -7.28 19.58 3.31
CA TYR A 101 -6.56 20.84 3.12
C TYR A 101 -7.49 22.05 2.93
N ASP A 102 -8.65 21.85 2.28
CA ASP A 102 -9.59 22.94 2.03
C ASP A 102 -10.45 23.28 3.27
N LEU A 103 -10.71 22.29 4.15
CA LEU A 103 -11.62 22.45 5.30
C LEU A 103 -10.91 22.75 6.63
N TYR A 104 -9.62 22.46 6.73
CA TYR A 104 -8.90 22.56 7.99
C TYR A 104 -7.56 23.26 7.79
N GLU A 105 -7.16 24.05 8.80
CA GLU A 105 -5.87 24.75 8.86
C GLU A 105 -5.12 24.40 10.14
N GLY A 106 -3.80 24.63 10.14
CA GLY A 106 -2.92 24.48 11.29
C GLY A 106 -3.09 23.14 12.01
N GLN A 107 -3.23 23.17 13.33
CA GLN A 107 -3.33 21.99 14.17
C GLN A 107 -4.57 21.11 13.86
N ALA A 108 -5.68 21.71 13.39
CA ALA A 108 -6.87 20.95 13.01
C ALA A 108 -6.62 20.09 11.76
N MET A 109 -5.89 20.62 10.78
CA MET A 109 -5.47 19.90 9.59
C MET A 109 -4.54 18.73 9.96
N GLU A 110 -3.55 18.95 10.83
CA GLU A 110 -2.65 17.89 11.29
C GLU A 110 -3.40 16.77 12.00
N ARG A 111 -4.39 17.11 12.85
CA ARG A 111 -5.27 16.13 13.50
C ARG A 111 -6.09 15.32 12.49
N ALA A 112 -6.67 15.97 11.48
CA ALA A 112 -7.47 15.31 10.45
C ALA A 112 -6.62 14.31 9.63
N LEU A 113 -5.39 14.71 9.25
CA LEU A 113 -4.42 13.83 8.61
C LEU A 113 -4.00 12.67 9.52
N GLY A 114 -3.82 12.94 10.83
CA GLY A 114 -3.57 11.93 11.85
C GLY A 114 -4.70 10.90 11.96
N TYR A 115 -5.96 11.34 12.01
CA TYR A 115 -7.13 10.45 12.01
C TYR A 115 -7.21 9.60 10.73
N ARG A 116 -6.94 10.20 9.56
CA ARG A 116 -6.87 9.47 8.29
C ARG A 116 -5.80 8.38 8.32
N SER A 117 -4.62 8.70 8.83
CA SER A 117 -3.51 7.74 8.96
C SER A 117 -3.85 6.61 9.93
N SER A 118 -4.44 6.94 11.09
CA SER A 118 -4.88 5.97 12.11
C SER A 118 -5.97 5.05 11.58
N ALA A 119 -6.96 5.60 10.86
CA ALA A 119 -8.02 4.81 10.22
C ALA A 119 -7.45 3.84 9.17
N ASN A 120 -6.40 4.27 8.45
CA ASN A 120 -5.70 3.45 7.47
C ASN A 120 -4.97 2.27 8.15
N SER A 121 -4.27 2.53 9.24
CA SER A 121 -3.55 1.51 10.02
C SER A 121 -4.49 0.53 10.72
N LEU A 122 -5.56 1.05 11.34
CA LEU A 122 -6.59 0.21 11.94
C LEU A 122 -7.28 -0.68 10.90
N GLY A 123 -7.59 -0.12 9.73
CA GLY A 123 -8.17 -0.87 8.62
C GLY A 123 -7.26 -2.00 8.13
N ALA A 124 -5.92 -1.82 8.14
CA ALA A 124 -4.99 -2.89 7.75
C ALA A 124 -5.07 -4.11 8.68
N ALA A 125 -5.37 -3.91 9.97
CA ALA A 125 -5.53 -4.98 10.94
C ALA A 125 -6.95 -5.57 10.93
N VAL A 126 -7.98 -4.71 10.84
CA VAL A 126 -9.39 -5.11 10.98
C VAL A 126 -9.96 -5.73 9.71
N TRP A 127 -9.69 -5.17 8.52
CA TRP A 127 -10.31 -5.64 7.28
C TRP A 127 -10.01 -7.10 6.92
N PRO A 128 -8.81 -7.64 7.15
CA PRO A 128 -8.57 -9.08 6.98
C PRO A 128 -9.48 -9.93 7.89
N LEU A 129 -9.70 -9.52 9.14
CA LEU A 129 -10.56 -10.26 10.09
C LEU A 129 -12.01 -10.26 9.62
N VAL A 130 -12.53 -9.10 9.21
CA VAL A 130 -13.89 -8.97 8.67
C VAL A 130 -14.04 -9.81 7.40
N GLY A 131 -13.07 -9.74 6.49
CA GLY A 131 -13.06 -10.53 5.27
C GLY A 131 -12.93 -12.01 5.52
N GLY A 132 -12.10 -12.42 6.48
CA GLY A 132 -11.95 -13.82 6.89
C GLY A 132 -13.22 -14.40 7.52
N ALA A 133 -13.89 -13.62 8.39
CA ALA A 133 -15.16 -14.01 8.98
C ALA A 133 -16.27 -14.14 7.91
N ALA A 134 -16.39 -13.18 7.00
CA ALA A 134 -17.31 -13.22 5.88
C ALA A 134 -17.03 -14.43 4.94
N GLY A 135 -15.75 -14.72 4.70
CA GLY A 135 -15.30 -15.83 3.87
C GLY A 135 -15.58 -17.23 4.46
N VAL A 136 -15.98 -17.32 5.72
CA VAL A 136 -16.49 -18.60 6.29
C VAL A 136 -17.82 -19.00 5.64
N VAL A 137 -18.63 -18.01 5.27
CA VAL A 137 -19.94 -18.24 4.64
C VAL A 137 -19.75 -18.65 3.17
N ALA A 138 -19.07 -17.81 2.39
CA ALA A 138 -18.67 -18.11 1.02
C ALA A 138 -17.53 -17.17 0.58
N TRP A 139 -16.75 -17.59 -0.41
CA TRP A 139 -15.59 -16.82 -0.92
C TRP A 139 -15.97 -15.44 -1.48
N ASN A 140 -17.18 -15.28 -1.97
CA ASN A 140 -17.67 -14.03 -2.57
C ASN A 140 -18.30 -13.06 -1.55
N VAL A 141 -18.69 -13.50 -0.35
CA VAL A 141 -19.33 -12.65 0.67
C VAL A 141 -18.46 -11.44 1.08
N PRO A 142 -17.13 -11.54 1.21
CA PRO A 142 -16.29 -10.39 1.48
C PRO A 142 -16.43 -9.23 0.48
N PHE A 143 -16.77 -9.53 -0.78
CA PHE A 143 -16.99 -8.50 -1.79
C PHE A 143 -18.28 -7.69 -1.54
N GLY A 144 -19.31 -8.30 -0.95
CA GLY A 144 -20.54 -7.59 -0.57
C GLY A 144 -20.31 -6.46 0.46
N ILE A 145 -19.26 -6.56 1.27
CA ILE A 145 -18.94 -5.55 2.30
C ILE A 145 -18.59 -4.19 1.67
N TYR A 146 -18.05 -4.16 0.46
CA TYR A 146 -17.76 -2.90 -0.23
C TYR A 146 -19.01 -2.05 -0.48
N LEU A 147 -20.21 -2.66 -0.55
CA LEU A 147 -21.48 -1.94 -0.71
C LEU A 147 -21.79 -0.97 0.44
N VAL A 148 -21.16 -1.14 1.60
CA VAL A 148 -21.23 -0.17 2.72
C VAL A 148 -20.75 1.23 2.29
N ALA A 149 -19.92 1.33 1.26
CA ALA A 149 -19.53 2.63 0.72
C ALA A 149 -20.69 3.41 0.08
N LEU A 150 -21.77 2.75 -0.35
CA LEU A 150 -22.94 3.42 -0.94
C LEU A 150 -23.69 4.28 0.08
N PRO A 151 -24.15 3.77 1.24
CA PRO A 151 -24.74 4.61 2.28
C PRO A 151 -23.77 5.66 2.81
N LEU A 152 -22.46 5.35 2.90
CA LEU A 152 -21.44 6.35 3.26
C LEU A 152 -21.35 7.46 2.20
N GLY A 153 -21.51 7.13 0.92
CA GLY A 153 -21.58 8.10 -0.18
C GLY A 153 -22.80 9.01 -0.06
N LEU A 154 -23.96 8.48 0.33
CA LEU A 154 -25.17 9.28 0.59
C LEU A 154 -24.98 10.23 1.78
N VAL A 155 -24.40 9.74 2.89
CA VAL A 155 -24.04 10.58 4.02
C VAL A 155 -23.06 11.68 3.62
N ALA A 156 -22.02 11.33 2.86
CA ALA A 156 -21.04 12.29 2.37
C ALA A 156 -21.68 13.34 1.44
N ALA A 157 -22.63 12.94 0.59
CA ALA A 157 -23.37 13.85 -0.26
C ALA A 157 -24.22 14.86 0.54
N ALA A 158 -24.72 14.46 1.72
CA ALA A 158 -25.52 15.31 2.58
C ALA A 158 -24.68 16.20 3.52
N THR A 159 -23.47 15.76 3.93
CA THR A 159 -22.72 16.40 5.02
C THR A 159 -21.44 17.11 4.57
N VAL A 160 -20.79 16.66 3.49
CA VAL A 160 -19.56 17.27 2.99
C VAL A 160 -19.87 18.54 2.22
N PRO A 161 -19.38 19.72 2.61
CA PRO A 161 -19.61 20.96 1.88
C PRO A 161 -18.82 20.99 0.55
N GLU A 162 -19.31 21.76 -0.43
CA GLU A 162 -18.51 22.11 -1.60
C GLU A 162 -17.52 23.21 -1.22
N THR A 163 -16.23 22.94 -1.34
CA THR A 163 -15.18 23.88 -0.91
C THR A 163 -14.71 24.80 -2.01
N ARG A 164 -14.98 24.44 -3.27
CA ARG A 164 -14.62 25.24 -4.45
C ARG A 164 -15.87 25.52 -5.27
N SER A 165 -16.37 26.74 -5.15
CA SER A 165 -17.37 27.27 -6.09
C SER A 165 -16.63 27.73 -7.35
N THR A 166 -16.98 27.18 -8.52
CA THR A 166 -16.67 27.64 -9.92
C THR A 166 -15.56 28.70 -10.12
N PRO A 167 -14.81 28.67 -11.21
CA PRO A 167 -13.60 29.45 -11.38
C PRO A 167 -13.92 30.95 -11.60
N ASP A 168 -14.13 31.70 -10.52
CA ASP A 168 -13.82 33.10 -10.51
C ASP A 168 -12.33 33.23 -10.17
N GLY A 169 -11.57 33.61 -11.20
CA GLY A 169 -10.13 33.67 -11.15
C GLY A 169 -9.63 34.69 -10.14
N THR A 170 -9.23 34.26 -9.00
CA THR A 170 -8.21 34.82 -8.12
C THR A 170 -8.27 34.10 -6.78
N SER A 171 -7.63 32.95 -6.69
CA SER A 171 -7.25 32.39 -5.40
C SER A 171 -5.88 31.74 -5.55
N GLU A 172 -4.87 32.47 -5.12
CA GLU A 172 -3.57 31.94 -4.77
C GLU A 172 -3.73 31.01 -3.56
N ALA A 173 -4.14 29.80 -3.78
CA ALA A 173 -4.12 28.74 -2.76
C ALA A 173 -3.09 27.71 -3.19
N GLY A 174 -2.04 27.56 -2.40
CA GLY A 174 -0.86 26.70 -2.43
C GLY A 174 -0.88 25.30 -3.02
N GLY A 175 -1.47 25.15 -4.20
CA GLY A 175 -1.19 24.08 -5.13
C GLY A 175 -0.38 24.72 -6.23
N SER A 176 0.89 24.37 -6.36
CA SER A 176 1.86 24.96 -7.28
C SER A 176 1.19 25.41 -8.60
N ALA A 177 0.89 26.71 -8.73
CA ALA A 177 0.77 27.41 -9.99
C ALA A 177 2.14 27.33 -10.69
N GLY A 178 2.59 26.11 -10.93
CA GLY A 178 3.74 25.79 -11.75
C GLY A 178 3.36 26.04 -13.17
N SER A 179 3.77 27.19 -13.66
CA SER A 179 4.18 27.45 -15.04
C SER A 179 3.55 26.53 -16.08
N ARG A 180 3.00 27.08 -17.15
CA ARG A 180 2.62 26.41 -18.43
C ARG A 180 3.83 25.67 -19.09
N ALA A 181 4.80 25.21 -18.29
CA ALA A 181 5.87 24.35 -18.73
C ALA A 181 5.28 23.06 -19.31
N SER A 182 5.74 22.70 -20.48
CA SER A 182 5.30 21.48 -21.18
C SER A 182 5.56 20.25 -20.28
N LEU A 183 4.79 19.18 -20.46
CA LEU A 183 5.00 17.92 -19.74
C LEU A 183 6.47 17.45 -19.83
N SER A 184 7.08 17.66 -21.01
CA SER A 184 8.50 17.34 -21.24
C SER A 184 9.44 18.17 -20.38
N THR A 185 9.17 19.46 -20.17
CA THR A 185 9.98 20.34 -19.32
C THR A 185 9.86 19.93 -17.84
N ARG A 186 8.66 19.56 -17.39
CA ARG A 186 8.45 19.06 -16.01
C ARG A 186 9.16 17.72 -15.79
N LEU A 187 9.07 16.79 -16.73
CA LEU A 187 9.77 15.52 -16.67
C LEU A 187 11.29 15.73 -16.65
N ALA A 188 11.81 16.61 -17.52
CA ALA A 188 13.24 16.92 -17.55
C ALA A 188 13.73 17.52 -16.21
N ALA A 189 12.97 18.43 -15.61
CA ALA A 189 13.27 18.99 -14.29
C ALA A 189 13.26 17.93 -13.19
N THR A 190 12.28 17.05 -13.19
CA THR A 190 12.21 15.93 -12.22
C THR A 190 13.40 14.97 -12.39
N LEU A 191 13.75 14.62 -13.64
CA LEU A 191 14.91 13.76 -13.93
C LEU A 191 16.24 14.43 -13.52
N ALA A 192 16.38 15.74 -13.74
CA ALA A 192 17.54 16.49 -13.27
C ALA A 192 17.66 16.41 -11.73
N THR A 193 16.54 16.62 -11.01
CA THR A 193 16.52 16.48 -9.53
C THR A 193 16.94 15.08 -9.07
N PHE A 194 16.51 14.02 -9.75
CA PHE A 194 16.94 12.65 -9.44
C PHE A 194 18.45 12.45 -9.68
N ARG A 195 19.00 13.06 -10.70
CA ARG A 195 20.44 12.99 -11.00
C ARG A 195 21.27 13.74 -9.95
N ASP A 196 20.80 14.92 -9.54
CA ASP A 196 21.51 15.78 -8.59
C ASP A 196 21.38 15.27 -7.14
N ARG A 197 20.36 14.47 -6.85
CA ARG A 197 20.06 13.94 -5.50
C ARG A 197 19.93 12.41 -5.51
N PRO A 198 21.04 11.67 -5.57
CA PRO A 198 21.04 10.21 -5.76
C PRO A 198 20.39 9.44 -4.59
N GLY A 199 20.11 10.08 -3.47
CA GLY A 199 19.32 9.49 -2.38
C GLY A 199 17.85 9.29 -2.72
N LEU A 200 17.25 10.13 -3.59
CA LEU A 200 15.85 10.03 -3.95
C LEU A 200 15.51 8.73 -4.71
N PRO A 201 16.21 8.36 -5.81
CA PRO A 201 15.94 7.09 -6.49
C PRO A 201 16.03 5.89 -5.56
N LEU A 202 16.98 5.89 -4.61
CA LEU A 202 17.13 4.80 -3.65
C LEU A 202 15.93 4.71 -2.70
N VAL A 203 15.38 5.83 -2.25
CA VAL A 203 14.18 5.86 -1.40
C VAL A 203 12.96 5.33 -2.15
N TYR A 204 12.80 5.69 -3.44
CA TYR A 204 11.67 5.17 -4.24
C TYR A 204 11.83 3.70 -4.57
N LEU A 205 13.06 3.22 -4.82
CA LEU A 205 13.34 1.80 -4.97
C LEU A 205 13.00 1.04 -3.67
N LEU A 206 13.33 1.62 -2.52
CA LEU A 206 12.95 1.06 -1.22
C LEU A 206 11.42 1.05 -1.05
N ALA A 207 10.71 2.12 -1.41
CA ALA A 207 9.25 2.18 -1.33
C ALA A 207 8.58 1.14 -2.24
N PHE A 208 9.08 0.99 -3.46
CA PHE A 208 8.66 -0.04 -4.41
C PHE A 208 8.89 -1.44 -3.85
N GLY A 209 10.13 -1.74 -3.44
CA GLY A 209 10.53 -3.06 -2.92
C GLY A 209 9.79 -3.42 -1.64
N ALA A 210 9.62 -2.45 -0.73
CA ALA A 210 8.88 -2.64 0.51
C ALA A 210 7.42 -3.02 0.25
N ASN A 211 6.75 -2.34 -0.68
CA ASN A 211 5.38 -2.68 -1.05
C ASN A 211 5.31 -4.01 -1.83
N ALA A 212 6.26 -4.28 -2.72
CA ALA A 212 6.31 -5.56 -3.42
C ALA A 212 6.45 -6.72 -2.43
N LEU A 213 7.36 -6.64 -1.46
CA LEU A 213 7.56 -7.65 -0.42
C LEU A 213 6.38 -7.76 0.55
N LEU A 214 5.77 -6.64 0.96
CA LEU A 214 4.54 -6.66 1.75
C LEU A 214 3.44 -7.44 1.02
N TYR A 215 3.31 -7.24 -0.30
CA TYR A 215 2.29 -7.95 -1.07
C TYR A 215 2.65 -9.38 -1.41
N VAL A 216 3.91 -9.79 -1.29
CA VAL A 216 4.25 -11.24 -1.19
C VAL A 216 3.55 -11.85 0.02
N VAL A 217 3.55 -11.18 1.18
CA VAL A 217 2.83 -11.66 2.37
C VAL A 217 1.33 -11.69 2.11
N VAL A 218 0.74 -10.60 1.65
CA VAL A 218 -0.72 -10.46 1.47
C VAL A 218 -1.27 -11.46 0.44
N VAL A 219 -0.51 -11.77 -0.60
CA VAL A 219 -0.93 -12.64 -1.71
C VAL A 219 -0.57 -14.10 -1.47
N PHE A 220 0.67 -14.39 -1.08
CA PHE A 220 1.18 -15.76 -1.06
C PHE A 220 1.12 -16.42 0.32
N TYR A 221 1.08 -15.65 1.42
CA TYR A 221 0.96 -16.22 2.75
C TYR A 221 -0.38 -16.96 2.95
N PRO A 222 -1.54 -16.41 2.54
CA PRO A 222 -2.80 -17.16 2.52
C PRO A 222 -2.74 -18.45 1.70
N GLN A 223 -2.01 -18.47 0.58
CA GLN A 223 -1.84 -19.66 -0.28
C GLN A 223 -0.93 -20.72 0.35
N PHE A 224 -0.03 -20.31 1.23
CA PHE A 224 0.87 -21.20 1.98
C PHE A 224 0.18 -21.86 3.17
N LEU A 225 -0.63 -21.14 3.93
CA LEU A 225 -1.23 -21.57 5.19
C LEU A 225 -2.00 -22.90 5.13
N PRO A 226 -2.74 -23.25 4.05
CA PRO A 226 -3.36 -24.56 3.92
C PRO A 226 -2.36 -25.73 3.95
N ARG A 227 -1.11 -25.52 3.54
CA ARG A 227 -0.05 -26.55 3.55
C ARG A 227 0.42 -26.91 4.95
N VAL A 228 0.24 -26.00 5.90
CA VAL A 228 0.52 -26.23 7.34
C VAL A 228 -0.76 -26.49 8.14
N GLY A 229 -1.87 -26.84 7.44
CA GLY A 229 -3.14 -27.22 8.05
C GLY A 229 -4.03 -26.07 8.51
N VAL A 230 -3.86 -24.86 7.96
CA VAL A 230 -4.70 -23.67 8.25
C VAL A 230 -5.51 -23.35 6.99
N SER A 231 -6.75 -23.88 6.89
CA SER A 231 -7.59 -23.79 5.68
C SER A 231 -8.79 -22.84 5.83
N SER A 232 -9.19 -22.51 7.06
CA SER A 232 -10.30 -21.58 7.30
C SER A 232 -9.89 -20.15 6.99
N SER A 233 -10.74 -19.41 6.26
CA SER A 233 -10.51 -17.97 5.96
C SER A 233 -10.37 -17.13 7.23
N LEU A 234 -11.14 -17.44 8.27
CA LEU A 234 -11.01 -16.78 9.57
C LEU A 234 -9.65 -17.07 10.23
N ALA A 235 -9.18 -18.32 10.18
CA ALA A 235 -7.85 -18.65 10.72
C ALA A 235 -6.74 -17.97 9.92
N ILE A 236 -6.83 -17.95 8.58
CA ILE A 236 -5.90 -17.24 7.70
C ILE A 236 -5.87 -15.74 8.04
N SER A 237 -7.03 -15.14 8.30
CA SER A 237 -7.12 -13.71 8.63
C SER A 237 -6.42 -13.35 9.95
N LEU A 238 -6.36 -14.26 10.91
CA LEU A 238 -5.62 -14.03 12.17
C LEU A 238 -4.10 -13.86 11.92
N TYR A 239 -3.51 -14.61 10.99
CA TYR A 239 -2.10 -14.41 10.60
C TYR A 239 -1.89 -13.05 9.94
N LEU A 240 -2.78 -12.65 9.02
CA LEU A 240 -2.68 -11.34 8.39
C LEU A 240 -2.90 -10.20 9.40
N ALA A 241 -3.82 -10.37 10.34
CA ALA A 241 -4.04 -9.42 11.43
C ALA A 241 -2.82 -9.35 12.36
N ALA A 242 -2.18 -10.49 12.67
CA ALA A 242 -0.94 -10.52 13.45
C ALA A 242 0.20 -9.75 12.74
N ASN A 243 0.33 -9.89 11.41
CA ASN A 243 1.24 -9.07 10.61
C ASN A 243 0.95 -7.57 10.76
N GLY A 244 -0.32 -7.18 10.58
CA GLY A 244 -0.75 -5.79 10.73
C GLY A 244 -0.52 -5.24 12.14
N ALA A 245 -0.83 -6.03 13.17
CA ALA A 245 -0.64 -5.67 14.58
C ALA A 245 0.84 -5.48 14.92
N ALA A 246 1.70 -6.41 14.48
CA ALA A 246 3.16 -6.30 14.68
C ALA A 246 3.72 -5.04 14.00
N GLY A 247 3.24 -4.73 12.78
CA GLY A 247 3.60 -3.50 12.08
C GLY A 247 3.13 -2.25 12.82
N GLY A 248 1.90 -2.27 13.33
CA GLY A 248 1.34 -1.19 14.15
C GLY A 248 2.14 -0.94 15.42
N VAL A 249 2.51 -1.98 16.16
CA VAL A 249 3.36 -1.88 17.37
C VAL A 249 4.72 -1.28 17.05
N ALA A 250 5.37 -1.73 15.97
CA ALA A 250 6.65 -1.17 15.55
C ALA A 250 6.53 0.30 15.12
N ALA A 251 5.46 0.66 14.41
CA ALA A 251 5.20 2.03 13.98
C ALA A 251 4.92 2.99 15.16
N VAL A 252 4.16 2.56 16.17
CA VAL A 252 3.93 3.33 17.40
C VAL A 252 5.22 3.54 18.20
N GLY A 253 6.12 2.54 18.20
CA GLY A 253 7.42 2.64 18.86
C GLY A 253 8.48 3.39 18.06
N TYR A 254 8.19 3.76 16.80
CA TYR A 254 9.18 4.27 15.86
C TYR A 254 9.89 5.55 16.36
N ASP A 255 9.14 6.51 16.91
CA ASP A 255 9.72 7.77 17.41
C ASP A 255 10.76 7.54 18.48
N ARG A 256 10.46 6.62 19.46
CA ARG A 256 11.43 6.26 20.50
C ARG A 256 12.67 5.55 19.96
N LEU A 257 12.53 4.84 18.84
CA LEU A 257 13.65 4.15 18.21
C LEU A 257 14.54 5.12 17.41
N VAL A 258 13.96 6.14 16.76
CA VAL A 258 14.71 7.18 16.04
C VAL A 258 15.56 8.02 17.00
N ASP A 259 15.11 8.22 18.25
CA ASP A 259 15.91 8.91 19.29
C ASP A 259 17.18 8.15 19.68
N ARG A 260 17.19 6.81 19.48
CA ARG A 260 18.27 5.90 19.92
C ARG A 260 19.13 5.36 18.80
N ALA A 261 18.62 5.35 17.57
CA ALA A 261 19.30 4.75 16.43
C ALA A 261 19.05 5.56 15.13
N ALA A 262 20.05 5.59 14.27
CA ALA A 262 19.92 6.23 12.96
C ALA A 262 18.82 5.55 12.13
N ARG A 263 18.08 6.33 11.33
CA ARG A 263 17.03 5.80 10.43
C ARG A 263 17.55 4.70 9.50
N SER A 264 18.81 4.80 9.03
CA SER A 264 19.45 3.75 8.23
C SER A 264 19.56 2.42 8.99
N THR A 265 19.83 2.47 10.29
CA THR A 265 19.88 1.28 11.16
C THR A 265 18.48 0.67 11.31
N LEU A 266 17.44 1.48 11.46
CA LEU A 266 16.05 0.99 11.54
C LEU A 266 15.60 0.33 10.24
N VAL A 267 15.96 0.90 9.09
CA VAL A 267 15.70 0.26 7.78
C VAL A 267 16.50 -1.03 7.62
N LEU A 268 17.75 -1.07 8.06
CA LEU A 268 18.56 -2.30 8.04
C LEU A 268 17.90 -3.39 8.91
N VAL A 269 17.47 -3.05 10.13
CA VAL A 269 16.75 -3.97 11.02
C VAL A 269 15.47 -4.49 10.34
N ALA A 270 14.71 -3.61 9.68
CA ALA A 270 13.51 -4.01 8.95
C ALA A 270 13.83 -5.01 7.82
N LEU A 271 14.87 -4.75 7.03
CA LEU A 271 15.30 -5.64 5.95
C LEU A 271 15.81 -6.97 6.48
N VAL A 272 16.51 -6.98 7.63
CA VAL A 272 16.93 -8.22 8.32
C VAL A 272 15.71 -8.99 8.83
N CYS A 273 14.73 -8.30 9.46
CA CYS A 273 13.47 -8.92 9.87
C CYS A 273 12.74 -9.58 8.69
N TRP A 274 12.73 -8.92 7.53
CA TRP A 274 12.12 -9.47 6.32
C TRP A 274 12.93 -10.63 5.75
N THR A 275 14.26 -10.53 5.71
CA THR A 275 15.12 -11.63 5.25
C THR A 275 14.89 -12.89 6.11
N VAL A 276 14.95 -12.75 7.42
CA VAL A 276 14.73 -13.85 8.37
C VAL A 276 13.29 -14.33 8.32
N GLY A 277 12.30 -13.42 8.30
CA GLY A 277 10.90 -13.76 8.26
C GLY A 277 10.53 -14.56 7.00
N PHE A 278 10.99 -14.14 5.83
CA PHE A 278 10.76 -14.87 4.60
C PHE A 278 11.53 -16.19 4.53
N ALA A 279 12.78 -16.24 5.02
CA ALA A 279 13.54 -17.48 5.11
C ALA A 279 12.86 -18.50 6.03
N LEU A 280 12.35 -18.08 7.18
CA LEU A 280 11.57 -18.94 8.08
C LEU A 280 10.25 -19.38 7.43
N ALA A 281 9.54 -18.50 6.70
CA ALA A 281 8.32 -18.86 5.98
C ALA A 281 8.56 -19.94 4.90
N ALA A 282 9.76 -19.97 4.32
CA ALA A 282 10.14 -20.99 3.33
C ALA A 282 10.29 -22.40 3.94
N VAL A 283 10.64 -22.50 5.24
CA VAL A 283 11.00 -23.79 5.88
C VAL A 283 10.00 -24.23 6.95
N VAL A 284 9.14 -23.35 7.46
CA VAL A 284 8.22 -23.70 8.55
C VAL A 284 7.18 -24.74 8.13
N GLU A 285 6.89 -25.70 9.01
CA GLU A 285 5.99 -26.83 8.74
C GLU A 285 4.77 -26.90 9.67
N THR A 286 4.75 -26.09 10.73
CA THR A 286 3.70 -26.15 11.74
C THR A 286 2.85 -24.87 11.76
N ARG A 287 1.58 -24.99 12.17
CA ARG A 287 0.68 -23.85 12.36
C ARG A 287 1.29 -22.82 13.32
N ALA A 288 1.75 -23.26 14.49
CA ALA A 288 2.32 -22.38 15.49
C ALA A 288 3.61 -21.70 14.97
N GLY A 289 4.47 -22.46 14.29
CA GLY A 289 5.68 -21.94 13.67
C GLY A 289 5.42 -20.84 12.63
N ALA A 290 4.31 -20.94 11.90
CA ALA A 290 3.93 -19.93 10.89
C ALA A 290 3.57 -18.55 11.48
N VAL A 291 3.39 -18.41 12.79
CA VAL A 291 3.19 -17.11 13.44
C VAL A 291 4.47 -16.28 13.48
N VAL A 292 5.62 -16.90 13.70
CA VAL A 292 6.90 -16.19 13.85
C VAL A 292 7.30 -15.40 12.60
N PRO A 293 7.31 -16.02 11.39
CA PRO A 293 7.61 -15.28 10.17
C PRO A 293 6.68 -14.08 9.97
N VAL A 294 5.37 -14.26 10.12
CA VAL A 294 4.40 -13.21 9.83
C VAL A 294 4.52 -12.02 10.80
N VAL A 295 4.91 -12.26 12.06
CA VAL A 295 5.20 -11.21 13.04
C VAL A 295 6.48 -10.46 12.66
N LEU A 296 7.57 -11.15 12.32
CA LEU A 296 8.82 -10.53 11.87
C LEU A 296 8.61 -9.66 10.63
N LEU A 297 7.83 -10.18 9.65
CA LEU A 297 7.48 -9.43 8.44
C LEU A 297 6.68 -8.18 8.77
N GLY A 298 5.75 -8.25 9.73
CA GLY A 298 5.00 -7.10 10.23
C GLY A 298 5.89 -6.05 10.90
N LEU A 299 6.79 -6.46 11.79
CA LEU A 299 7.75 -5.53 12.43
C LEU A 299 8.56 -4.75 11.39
N GLY A 300 9.04 -5.42 10.33
CA GLY A 300 9.73 -4.76 9.22
C GLY A 300 8.89 -3.70 8.53
N VAL A 301 7.58 -3.95 8.33
CA VAL A 301 6.61 -2.99 7.77
C VAL A 301 6.57 -1.71 8.62
N GLY A 302 6.42 -1.85 9.94
CA GLY A 302 6.32 -0.71 10.87
C GLY A 302 7.58 0.14 10.96
N LEU A 303 8.75 -0.40 10.59
CA LEU A 303 10.02 0.33 10.60
C LEU A 303 10.34 0.98 9.24
N VAL A 304 10.07 0.28 8.12
CA VAL A 304 10.43 0.73 6.77
C VAL A 304 9.59 1.93 6.33
N PHE A 305 8.27 1.88 6.47
CA PHE A 305 7.40 2.92 5.91
C PHE A 305 7.62 4.31 6.53
N PRO A 306 7.67 4.49 7.87
CA PRO A 306 7.97 5.80 8.44
C PRO A 306 9.34 6.33 7.99
N SER A 307 10.35 5.45 7.92
CA SER A 307 11.70 5.82 7.48
C SER A 307 11.72 6.31 6.02
N THR A 308 10.92 5.69 5.15
CA THR A 308 10.83 6.06 3.73
C THR A 308 10.27 7.47 3.56
N PHE A 309 9.19 7.82 4.26
CA PHE A 309 8.61 9.16 4.24
C PHE A 309 9.60 10.21 4.76
N ALA A 310 10.23 9.96 5.91
CA ALA A 310 11.21 10.88 6.50
C ALA A 310 12.44 11.07 5.61
N TRP A 311 12.84 10.06 4.83
CA TRP A 311 13.95 10.23 3.87
C TRP A 311 13.58 11.05 2.65
N VAL A 312 12.34 10.96 2.16
CA VAL A 312 11.91 11.86 1.08
C VAL A 312 11.92 13.31 1.56
N GLU A 313 11.37 13.60 2.73
CA GLU A 313 11.41 14.95 3.31
C GLU A 313 12.84 15.50 3.42
N ARG A 314 13.82 14.64 3.78
CA ARG A 314 15.22 15.01 3.89
C ARG A 314 15.91 15.25 2.54
N PHE A 315 15.58 14.45 1.51
CA PHE A 315 16.28 14.49 0.23
C PHE A 315 15.58 15.33 -0.83
N ALA A 316 14.28 15.58 -0.72
CA ALA A 316 13.54 16.40 -1.65
C ALA A 316 13.95 17.90 -1.50
N PRO A 317 13.86 18.69 -2.59
CA PRO A 317 13.90 20.15 -2.48
C PRO A 317 12.77 20.65 -1.60
N ALA A 318 13.04 21.63 -0.70
CA ALA A 318 12.06 22.13 0.27
C ALA A 318 10.75 22.59 -0.39
N GLU A 319 10.88 23.30 -1.54
CA GLU A 319 9.72 23.83 -2.28
C GLU A 319 8.92 22.73 -3.03
N GLN A 320 9.47 21.50 -3.17
CA GLN A 320 8.88 20.42 -3.93
C GLN A 320 8.60 19.16 -3.07
N THR A 321 8.75 19.25 -1.76
CA THR A 321 8.60 18.10 -0.84
C THR A 321 7.24 17.41 -1.02
N GLY A 322 6.15 18.15 -1.18
CA GLY A 322 4.82 17.60 -1.43
C GLY A 322 4.74 16.77 -2.72
N GLN A 323 5.33 17.25 -3.81
CA GLN A 323 5.39 16.55 -5.09
C GLN A 323 6.18 15.24 -4.95
N PHE A 324 7.38 15.30 -4.37
CA PHE A 324 8.22 14.12 -4.19
C PHE A 324 7.61 13.12 -3.19
N SER A 325 6.91 13.59 -2.15
CA SER A 325 6.17 12.70 -1.23
C SER A 325 5.03 11.95 -1.93
N SER A 326 4.35 12.57 -2.91
CA SER A 326 3.31 11.90 -3.67
C SER A 326 3.83 10.75 -4.54
N TYR A 327 5.08 10.83 -5.01
CA TYR A 327 5.71 9.76 -5.80
C TYR A 327 5.95 8.49 -4.98
N ILE A 328 6.13 8.58 -3.63
CA ILE A 328 6.23 7.38 -2.77
C ILE A 328 4.99 6.50 -2.96
N ALA A 329 3.80 7.11 -2.95
CA ALA A 329 2.55 6.37 -3.15
C ALA A 329 2.50 5.69 -4.51
N SER A 330 2.92 6.38 -5.58
CA SER A 330 2.96 5.83 -6.94
C SER A 330 3.92 4.65 -7.04
N PHE A 331 5.14 4.77 -6.54
CA PHE A 331 6.11 3.68 -6.51
C PHE A 331 5.63 2.52 -5.62
N GLY A 332 5.03 2.83 -4.47
CA GLY A 332 4.45 1.83 -3.58
C GLY A 332 3.32 1.04 -4.25
N TYR A 333 2.33 1.71 -4.84
CA TYR A 333 1.24 1.03 -5.55
C TYR A 333 1.71 0.26 -6.79
N THR A 334 2.77 0.74 -7.46
CA THR A 334 3.41 -0.02 -8.55
C THR A 334 4.06 -1.31 -8.03
N GLY A 335 4.79 -1.23 -6.91
CA GLY A 335 5.35 -2.42 -6.25
C GLY A 335 4.27 -3.40 -5.81
N GLN A 336 3.19 -2.90 -5.22
CA GLN A 336 2.01 -3.68 -4.87
C GLN A 336 1.42 -4.42 -6.08
N PHE A 337 1.18 -3.72 -7.19
CA PHE A 337 0.59 -4.29 -8.40
C PHE A 337 1.50 -5.32 -9.04
N LEU A 338 2.79 -5.02 -9.12
CA LEU A 338 3.77 -5.90 -9.77
C LEU A 338 4.14 -7.12 -8.91
N SER A 339 3.91 -7.11 -7.60
CA SER A 339 4.28 -8.21 -6.70
C SER A 339 3.83 -9.61 -7.20
N PRO A 340 2.55 -9.88 -7.52
CA PRO A 340 2.15 -11.19 -8.03
C PRO A 340 2.69 -11.47 -9.44
N LEU A 341 3.00 -10.45 -10.25
CA LEU A 341 3.58 -10.63 -11.57
C LEU A 341 5.07 -10.99 -11.51
N LEU A 342 5.80 -10.46 -10.52
CA LEU A 342 7.23 -10.73 -10.32
C LEU A 342 7.45 -12.08 -9.62
N PHE A 343 6.66 -12.38 -8.59
CA PHE A 343 6.86 -13.56 -7.76
C PHE A 343 5.96 -14.74 -8.15
N GLY A 344 4.81 -14.49 -8.77
CA GLY A 344 3.85 -15.53 -9.16
C GLY A 344 4.38 -16.57 -10.14
N PRO A 345 5.15 -16.19 -11.17
CA PRO A 345 5.76 -17.15 -12.09
C PRO A 345 6.72 -18.14 -11.43
N LEU A 346 7.21 -17.85 -10.23
CA LEU A 346 8.03 -18.76 -9.45
C LEU A 346 7.22 -19.91 -8.82
N VAL A 347 5.91 -19.71 -8.58
CA VAL A 347 5.07 -20.73 -7.92
C VAL A 347 5.08 -22.08 -8.65
N PRO A 348 4.90 -22.19 -9.98
CA PRO A 348 4.97 -23.48 -10.68
C PRO A 348 6.37 -24.07 -10.70
N LEU A 349 7.43 -23.27 -10.56
CA LEU A 349 8.83 -23.73 -10.63
C LEU A 349 9.36 -24.24 -9.30
N VAL A 350 9.13 -23.47 -8.22
CA VAL A 350 9.72 -23.74 -6.89
C VAL A 350 8.69 -23.78 -5.76
N GLY A 351 7.40 -23.74 -6.10
CA GLY A 351 6.30 -23.70 -5.14
C GLY A 351 6.21 -22.37 -4.37
N VAL A 352 5.16 -22.24 -3.55
CA VAL A 352 4.96 -21.04 -2.72
C VAL A 352 6.09 -20.82 -1.70
N ARG A 353 6.69 -21.90 -1.18
CA ARG A 353 7.87 -21.80 -0.28
C ARG A 353 9.08 -21.20 -0.99
N GLY A 354 9.30 -21.56 -2.25
CA GLY A 354 10.36 -20.98 -3.06
C GLY A 354 10.17 -19.50 -3.35
N VAL A 355 8.91 -19.04 -3.44
CA VAL A 355 8.57 -17.61 -3.52
C VAL A 355 9.09 -16.87 -2.27
N PHE A 356 8.89 -17.43 -1.07
CA PHE A 356 9.44 -16.83 0.15
C PHE A 356 10.96 -16.85 0.17
N GLY A 357 11.60 -17.92 -0.32
CA GLY A 357 13.07 -17.97 -0.48
C GLY A 357 13.59 -16.85 -1.40
N ALA A 358 12.91 -16.62 -2.54
CA ALA A 358 13.25 -15.52 -3.45
C ALA A 358 13.04 -14.14 -2.79
N ALA A 359 11.94 -13.96 -2.06
CA ALA A 359 11.68 -12.73 -1.31
C ALA A 359 12.72 -12.49 -0.21
N ALA A 360 13.17 -13.55 0.49
CA ALA A 360 14.29 -13.47 1.44
C ALA A 360 15.58 -13.02 0.76
N GLY A 361 15.88 -13.54 -0.43
CA GLY A 361 17.02 -13.12 -1.23
C GLY A 361 16.96 -11.63 -1.60
N VAL A 362 15.82 -11.16 -2.07
CA VAL A 362 15.61 -9.73 -2.41
C VAL A 362 15.80 -8.84 -1.18
N ALA A 363 15.19 -9.19 -0.04
CA ALA A 363 15.34 -8.45 1.22
C ALA A 363 16.80 -8.47 1.71
N GLY A 364 17.48 -9.63 1.62
CA GLY A 364 18.88 -9.81 1.99
C GLY A 364 19.84 -8.98 1.16
N VAL A 365 19.65 -8.94 -0.15
CA VAL A 365 20.43 -8.05 -1.05
C VAL A 365 20.24 -6.59 -0.66
N GLY A 366 19.00 -6.17 -0.36
CA GLY A 366 18.70 -4.83 0.14
C GLY A 366 19.42 -4.54 1.47
N ALA A 367 19.41 -5.49 2.40
CA ALA A 367 20.10 -5.36 3.69
C ALA A 367 21.61 -5.24 3.53
N LEU A 368 22.22 -6.08 2.70
CA LEU A 368 23.65 -6.03 2.40
C LEU A 368 24.05 -4.71 1.72
N GLY A 369 23.28 -4.27 0.71
CA GLY A 369 23.53 -3.01 0.02
C GLY A 369 23.50 -1.80 0.95
N LEU A 370 22.47 -1.72 1.82
CA LEU A 370 22.37 -0.66 2.81
C LEU A 370 23.47 -0.74 3.88
N GLY A 371 23.80 -1.96 4.33
CA GLY A 371 24.87 -2.19 5.29
C GLY A 371 26.24 -1.72 4.77
N VAL A 372 26.58 -2.10 3.54
CA VAL A 372 27.83 -1.66 2.87
C VAL A 372 27.85 -0.14 2.71
N TRP A 373 26.74 0.46 2.30
CA TRP A 373 26.63 1.90 2.15
C TRP A 373 26.81 2.64 3.50
N ALA A 374 26.18 2.14 4.58
CA ALA A 374 26.32 2.72 5.91
C ALA A 374 27.76 2.58 6.45
N TRP A 375 28.37 1.42 6.24
CA TRP A 375 29.76 1.18 6.65
C TRP A 375 30.75 2.11 5.94
N ARG A 376 30.64 2.25 4.62
CA ARG A 376 31.50 3.16 3.83
C ARG A 376 31.39 4.62 4.30
N ARG A 377 30.19 5.06 4.70
CA ARG A 377 30.01 6.43 5.23
C ARG A 377 30.65 6.59 6.62
N ALA A 378 30.57 5.56 7.47
CA ALA A 378 31.20 5.59 8.79
C ALA A 378 32.74 5.63 8.69
N SER A 379 33.33 4.84 7.78
CA SER A 379 34.78 4.86 7.52
C SER A 379 35.25 6.20 6.98
N ALA A 380 34.54 6.80 6.02
CA ALA A 380 34.90 8.10 5.44
C ALA A 380 34.85 9.27 6.44
N VAL A 381 34.07 9.14 7.54
CA VAL A 381 34.03 10.13 8.63
C VAL A 381 35.12 9.86 9.66
N ALA A 382 35.59 8.62 9.79
CA ALA A 382 36.67 8.26 10.71
C ALA A 382 38.06 8.61 10.15
N ASP A 383 38.17 8.68 8.81
CA ASP A 383 39.42 9.03 8.11
C ASP A 383 39.59 10.53 7.82
N ALA A 384 38.58 11.35 8.18
CA ALA A 384 38.55 12.82 8.03
C ALA A 384 38.71 13.53 9.38
#